data_4e00303728ef3c1caa7f954be4e680f3
#
_entry.id   4e00303728ef3c1caa7f954be4e680f3
#
_cell.length_a   1.000
_cell.length_b   1.000
_cell.length_c   1.000
_cell.angle_alpha   90.00
_cell.angle_beta   90.00
_cell.angle_gamma   90.00
#
_symmetry.space_group_name_H-M   'P 1'
#
loop_
_entity.id
_entity.type
_entity.pdbx_description
1 polymer ?
#
loop_
_entity_poly.entity_id
_entity_poly.type
_entity_poly.pdbx_seq_one_letter_code
_entity_poly.pdbx_strand_id
1 'polypeptide(L)'
;MRLLVTGASGFIGRNVLLGTPRDWDVVAVYHASADFPAFVAERRLTQVRAVRCDLTSAPEVRALRAAAEARGPVDAALYLAANGDPAASARDPLHDLALNTVAPLTFLEHCPVPRLVYLSSGAVYDGLGGSVSPASKVDPHLPYAVSKLASEQYIRFYAERRGAPARYVIVRFFGAYGPYEPLRKITTRFLTAVRRGDREFRLRGDGRNLIDFMHVDDAVRGLLALVADPHPARLTLDFASRAPITVNDVVAAMVRLTGADIAVQRDGATEEYIEFRSADDTMAERFGFAPQVAFDDGFRRLSQFLAAEQQ
;
A
#
# COMPACT_ATOMS: atom_id res chain seq x y z
N MET A 1 -1.45 -17.00 15.01
CA MET A 1 -0.57 -16.85 13.84
C MET A 1 0.53 -15.87 14.17
N ARG A 2 1.78 -16.13 13.75
CA ARG A 2 2.90 -15.19 13.90
C ARG A 2 3.16 -14.50 12.56
N LEU A 3 2.90 -13.20 12.51
CA LEU A 3 3.00 -12.37 11.31
C LEU A 3 4.16 -11.37 11.41
N LEU A 4 4.98 -11.29 10.36
CA LEU A 4 5.95 -10.21 10.19
C LEU A 4 5.38 -9.17 9.22
N VAL A 5 5.33 -7.90 9.63
CA VAL A 5 4.83 -6.79 8.80
C VAL A 5 5.97 -5.80 8.57
N THR A 6 6.45 -5.66 7.33
CA THR A 6 7.42 -4.62 6.98
C THR A 6 6.71 -3.33 6.59
N GLY A 7 7.37 -2.17 6.74
CA GLY A 7 6.72 -0.88 6.46
C GLY A 7 5.56 -0.58 7.42
N ALA A 8 5.62 -1.15 8.62
CA ALA A 8 4.56 -1.10 9.63
C ALA A 8 4.22 0.32 10.10
N SER A 9 5.16 1.24 10.04
CA SER A 9 4.96 2.66 10.41
C SER A 9 4.33 3.52 9.31
N GLY A 10 4.17 2.97 8.10
CA GLY A 10 3.55 3.65 6.97
C GLY A 10 2.01 3.67 7.04
N PHE A 11 1.38 4.30 6.05
CA PHE A 11 -0.07 4.45 5.94
C PHE A 11 -0.80 3.10 6.05
N ILE A 12 -0.54 2.19 5.13
CA ILE A 12 -1.18 0.86 5.13
C ILE A 12 -0.76 0.06 6.36
N GLY A 13 0.53 0.12 6.74
CA GLY A 13 1.07 -0.62 7.88
C GLY A 13 0.37 -0.29 9.19
N ARG A 14 0.22 0.99 9.55
CA ARG A 14 -0.50 1.41 10.77
C ARG A 14 -1.94 0.87 10.80
N ASN A 15 -2.65 0.97 9.69
CA ASN A 15 -4.02 0.47 9.60
C ASN A 15 -4.08 -1.06 9.67
N VAL A 16 -3.14 -1.79 9.05
CA VAL A 16 -3.01 -3.24 9.19
C VAL A 16 -2.85 -3.63 10.67
N LEU A 17 -1.95 -2.96 11.40
CA LEU A 17 -1.75 -3.25 12.82
C LEU A 17 -3.02 -3.01 13.66
N LEU A 18 -3.78 -1.95 13.35
CA LEU A 18 -5.06 -1.67 14.01
C LEU A 18 -6.12 -2.73 13.72
N GLY A 19 -6.13 -3.30 12.51
CA GLY A 19 -7.06 -4.35 12.08
C GLY A 19 -6.61 -5.77 12.38
N THR A 20 -5.38 -5.97 12.84
CA THR A 20 -4.85 -7.33 13.13
C THR A 20 -5.52 -7.94 14.35
N PRO A 21 -5.97 -9.22 14.28
CA PRO A 21 -6.56 -9.93 15.42
C PRO A 21 -5.66 -9.94 16.66
N ARG A 22 -6.25 -9.82 17.84
CA ARG A 22 -5.53 -9.72 19.12
C ARG A 22 -4.82 -11.00 19.53
N ASP A 23 -5.21 -12.13 19.00
CA ASP A 23 -4.62 -13.46 19.22
C ASP A 23 -3.42 -13.75 18.30
N TRP A 24 -3.09 -12.83 17.38
CA TRP A 24 -1.89 -12.95 16.56
C TRP A 24 -0.67 -12.38 17.30
N ASP A 25 0.52 -12.93 17.02
CA ASP A 25 1.82 -12.37 17.46
C ASP A 25 2.45 -11.64 16.27
N VAL A 26 2.54 -10.31 16.35
CA VAL A 26 2.94 -9.47 15.21
C VAL A 26 4.30 -8.84 15.45
N VAL A 27 5.23 -9.09 14.54
CA VAL A 27 6.52 -8.38 14.47
C VAL A 27 6.39 -7.23 13.47
N ALA A 28 6.29 -6.01 13.97
CA ALA A 28 6.10 -4.80 13.17
C ALA A 28 7.44 -4.11 12.90
N VAL A 29 7.88 -4.20 11.64
CA VAL A 29 9.17 -3.65 11.20
C VAL A 29 9.01 -2.23 10.72
N TYR A 30 9.79 -1.32 11.30
CA TYR A 30 9.88 0.09 10.92
C TYR A 30 11.34 0.54 10.78
N HIS A 31 11.59 1.68 10.14
CA HIS A 31 12.94 2.21 9.98
C HIS A 31 13.09 3.60 10.59
N ALA A 32 12.57 4.65 9.96
CA ALA A 32 12.87 6.05 10.29
C ALA A 32 11.81 6.74 11.17
N SER A 33 10.63 6.15 11.36
CA SER A 33 9.52 6.77 12.09
C SER A 33 9.75 6.70 13.61
N ALA A 34 10.32 7.73 14.19
CA ALA A 34 10.65 7.76 15.62
C ALA A 34 9.40 7.69 16.54
N ASP A 35 8.25 8.15 16.04
CA ASP A 35 6.96 8.14 16.73
C ASP A 35 6.28 6.74 16.74
N PHE A 36 6.77 5.79 15.95
CA PHE A 36 6.09 4.53 15.78
C PHE A 36 5.99 3.66 17.06
N PRO A 37 7.00 3.54 17.91
CA PRO A 37 6.85 2.82 19.19
C PRO A 37 5.79 3.47 20.10
N ALA A 38 5.71 4.80 20.15
CA ALA A 38 4.67 5.53 20.88
C ALA A 38 3.28 5.21 20.30
N PHE A 39 3.11 5.22 18.98
CA PHE A 39 1.86 4.82 18.32
C PHE A 39 1.40 3.42 18.76
N VAL A 40 2.30 2.43 18.79
CA VAL A 40 1.98 1.05 19.22
C VAL A 40 1.47 1.04 20.67
N ALA A 41 2.14 1.80 21.56
CA ALA A 41 1.78 1.89 22.97
C ALA A 41 0.43 2.60 23.19
N GLU A 42 0.24 3.78 22.59
CA GLU A 42 -0.97 4.61 22.69
C GLU A 42 -2.21 3.88 22.16
N ARG A 43 -2.07 3.14 21.07
CA ARG A 43 -3.14 2.30 20.50
C ARG A 43 -3.32 0.98 21.24
N ARG A 44 -2.54 0.73 22.31
CA ARG A 44 -2.60 -0.49 23.15
C ARG A 44 -2.54 -1.77 22.30
N LEU A 45 -1.63 -1.81 21.33
CA LEU A 45 -1.46 -2.96 20.44
C LEU A 45 -0.57 -4.02 21.12
N THR A 46 -1.09 -4.68 22.14
CA THR A 46 -0.33 -5.62 23.00
C THR A 46 0.18 -6.86 22.24
N GLN A 47 -0.45 -7.19 21.11
CA GLN A 47 -0.03 -8.27 20.21
C GLN A 47 1.13 -7.86 19.28
N VAL A 48 1.52 -6.57 19.26
CA VAL A 48 2.49 -6.02 18.32
C VAL A 48 3.81 -5.74 19.03
N ARG A 49 4.90 -6.25 18.47
CA ARG A 49 6.27 -5.92 18.87
C ARG A 49 6.94 -5.12 17.76
N ALA A 50 7.26 -3.86 18.03
CA ALA A 50 7.98 -3.00 17.11
C ALA A 50 9.48 -3.36 17.06
N VAL A 51 10.02 -3.51 15.85
CA VAL A 51 11.44 -3.80 15.59
C VAL A 51 11.97 -2.82 14.55
N ARG A 52 12.99 -2.05 14.93
CA ARG A 52 13.66 -1.16 13.98
C ARG A 52 14.60 -1.97 13.10
N CYS A 53 14.53 -1.76 11.77
CA CYS A 53 15.39 -2.43 10.81
C CYS A 53 15.47 -1.63 9.50
N ASP A 54 16.68 -1.38 9.03
CA ASP A 54 16.93 -0.99 7.64
C ASP A 54 16.92 -2.26 6.77
N LEU A 55 15.92 -2.40 5.93
CA LEU A 55 15.76 -3.57 5.07
C LEU A 55 16.77 -3.62 3.90
N THR A 56 17.54 -2.55 3.67
CA THR A 56 18.67 -2.57 2.73
C THR A 56 19.94 -3.15 3.34
N SER A 57 19.98 -3.26 4.68
CA SER A 57 21.13 -3.72 5.46
C SER A 57 21.05 -5.23 5.74
N ALA A 58 21.86 -6.03 5.07
CA ALA A 58 21.90 -7.47 5.31
C ALA A 58 22.19 -7.88 6.76
N PRO A 59 23.09 -7.21 7.52
CA PRO A 59 23.27 -7.49 8.95
C PRO A 59 22.01 -7.23 9.77
N GLU A 60 21.29 -6.11 9.51
CA GLU A 60 20.06 -5.78 10.23
C GLU A 60 18.92 -6.76 9.90
N VAL A 61 18.80 -7.19 8.64
CA VAL A 61 17.80 -8.18 8.24
C VAL A 61 18.07 -9.55 8.87
N ARG A 62 19.34 -9.96 9.03
CA ARG A 62 19.68 -11.17 9.80
C ARG A 62 19.31 -11.03 11.29
N ALA A 63 19.57 -9.89 11.89
CA ALA A 63 19.16 -9.61 13.26
C ALA A 63 17.64 -9.57 13.42
N LEU A 64 16.93 -9.00 12.43
CA LEU A 64 15.46 -9.02 12.37
C LEU A 64 14.94 -10.46 12.36
N ARG A 65 15.49 -11.34 11.53
CA ARG A 65 15.12 -12.76 11.50
C ARG A 65 15.25 -13.40 12.87
N ALA A 66 16.41 -13.27 13.52
CA ALA A 66 16.65 -13.82 14.84
C ALA A 66 15.64 -13.27 15.88
N ALA A 67 15.35 -11.96 15.84
CA ALA A 67 14.36 -11.34 16.69
C ALA A 67 12.93 -11.83 16.38
N ALA A 68 12.57 -12.00 15.12
CA ALA A 68 11.24 -12.49 14.73
C ALA A 68 10.99 -13.92 15.17
N GLU A 69 12.00 -14.77 15.04
CA GLU A 69 11.94 -16.21 15.38
C GLU A 69 12.17 -16.51 16.87
N ALA A 70 12.52 -15.53 17.70
CA ALA A 70 12.85 -15.71 19.12
C ALA A 70 11.73 -16.37 19.96
N ARG A 71 10.47 -16.31 19.50
CA ARG A 71 9.31 -16.94 20.14
C ARG A 71 8.74 -18.12 19.33
N GLY A 72 9.43 -18.56 18.27
CA GLY A 72 9.04 -19.62 17.36
C GLY A 72 8.98 -19.14 15.90
N PRO A 73 8.72 -20.03 14.94
CA PRO A 73 8.76 -19.71 13.51
C PRO A 73 7.73 -18.64 13.11
N VAL A 74 8.08 -17.83 12.11
CA VAL A 74 7.16 -16.90 11.46
C VAL A 74 6.28 -17.66 10.48
N ASP A 75 4.97 -17.52 10.56
CA ASP A 75 4.01 -18.20 9.67
C ASP A 75 3.91 -17.49 8.31
N ALA A 76 3.95 -16.15 8.31
CA ALA A 76 3.82 -15.33 7.11
C ALA A 76 4.50 -13.97 7.26
N ALA A 77 4.89 -13.37 6.15
CA ALA A 77 5.23 -11.95 6.08
C ALA A 77 4.26 -11.19 5.17
N LEU A 78 3.83 -10.01 5.62
CA LEU A 78 3.17 -8.99 4.83
C LEU A 78 4.21 -7.90 4.53
N TYR A 79 4.68 -7.85 3.29
CA TYR A 79 5.74 -6.94 2.88
C TYR A 79 5.13 -5.66 2.29
N LEU A 80 5.13 -4.58 3.09
CA LEU A 80 4.58 -3.27 2.73
C LEU A 80 5.66 -2.19 2.57
N ALA A 81 6.90 -2.46 3.03
CA ALA A 81 7.99 -1.48 2.96
C ALA A 81 8.29 -1.12 1.49
N ALA A 82 8.26 0.16 1.19
CA ALA A 82 8.50 0.67 -0.15
C ALA A 82 8.67 2.20 -0.14
N ASN A 83 9.33 2.76 -1.16
CA ASN A 83 9.01 4.10 -1.62
C ASN A 83 7.64 4.04 -2.33
N GLY A 84 6.64 4.68 -1.79
CA GLY A 84 5.29 4.72 -2.39
C GLY A 84 4.98 6.06 -3.07
N ASP A 85 6.00 6.80 -3.50
CA ASP A 85 5.87 8.08 -4.17
C ASP A 85 6.46 8.04 -5.59
N PRO A 86 5.62 7.90 -6.64
CA PRO A 86 6.08 7.89 -8.02
C PRO A 86 6.87 9.14 -8.42
N ALA A 87 6.49 10.32 -7.91
CA ALA A 87 7.22 11.54 -8.20
C ALA A 87 8.61 11.57 -7.53
N ALA A 88 8.76 10.95 -6.34
CA ALA A 88 10.06 10.79 -5.71
C ALA A 88 10.93 9.79 -6.50
N SER A 89 10.36 8.72 -7.03
CA SER A 89 11.10 7.74 -7.83
C SER A 89 11.68 8.35 -9.11
N ALA A 90 10.94 9.25 -9.77
CA ALA A 90 11.43 9.95 -10.94
C ALA A 90 12.56 10.93 -10.62
N ARG A 91 12.57 11.53 -9.42
CA ARG A 91 13.64 12.45 -8.98
C ARG A 91 14.90 11.72 -8.54
N ASP A 92 14.75 10.55 -7.90
CA ASP A 92 15.85 9.74 -7.38
C ASP A 92 15.58 8.24 -7.64
N PRO A 93 15.85 7.78 -8.88
CA PRO A 93 15.62 6.38 -9.25
C PRO A 93 16.53 5.40 -8.49
N LEU A 94 17.72 5.80 -8.07
CA LEU A 94 18.63 4.92 -7.33
C LEU A 94 18.11 4.68 -5.91
N HIS A 95 17.59 5.70 -5.25
CA HIS A 95 16.96 5.54 -3.94
C HIS A 95 15.69 4.68 -4.05
N ASP A 96 14.88 4.89 -5.09
CA ASP A 96 13.71 4.06 -5.36
C ASP A 96 14.08 2.59 -5.58
N LEU A 97 15.10 2.31 -6.42
CA LEU A 97 15.61 0.97 -6.66
C LEU A 97 16.09 0.30 -5.36
N ALA A 98 16.81 1.05 -4.51
CA ALA A 98 17.28 0.55 -3.22
C ALA A 98 16.12 0.12 -2.32
N LEU A 99 15.07 0.94 -2.20
CA LEU A 99 13.93 0.66 -1.32
C LEU A 99 12.95 -0.36 -1.91
N ASN A 100 12.71 -0.31 -3.21
CA ASN A 100 11.66 -1.12 -3.85
C ASN A 100 12.18 -2.43 -4.45
N THR A 101 13.50 -2.59 -4.66
CA THR A 101 14.07 -3.82 -5.22
C THR A 101 15.16 -4.41 -4.32
N VAL A 102 16.18 -3.63 -3.95
CA VAL A 102 17.28 -4.17 -3.14
C VAL A 102 16.80 -4.61 -1.76
N ALA A 103 15.98 -3.81 -1.09
CA ALA A 103 15.45 -4.16 0.23
C ALA A 103 14.60 -5.45 0.23
N PRO A 104 13.62 -5.66 -0.71
CA PRO A 104 12.95 -6.95 -0.85
C PRO A 104 13.90 -8.13 -1.12
N LEU A 105 14.92 -7.94 -1.97
CA LEU A 105 15.92 -8.96 -2.23
C LEU A 105 16.73 -9.32 -0.97
N THR A 106 17.20 -8.31 -0.24
CA THR A 106 17.91 -8.49 1.02
C THR A 106 17.05 -9.23 2.04
N PHE A 107 15.74 -8.90 2.10
CA PHE A 107 14.79 -9.61 2.93
C PHE A 107 14.65 -11.08 2.51
N LEU A 108 14.42 -11.37 1.24
CA LEU A 108 14.26 -12.73 0.73
C LEU A 108 15.50 -13.58 0.98
N GLU A 109 16.70 -13.01 0.86
CA GLU A 109 17.97 -13.73 1.07
C GLU A 109 18.25 -14.02 2.55
N HIS A 110 17.93 -13.08 3.46
CA HIS A 110 18.39 -13.15 4.84
C HIS A 110 17.28 -13.39 5.88
N CYS A 111 16.02 -13.26 5.49
CA CYS A 111 14.85 -13.51 6.33
C CYS A 111 13.80 -14.34 5.57
N PRO A 112 14.14 -15.56 5.13
CA PRO A 112 13.21 -16.40 4.38
C PRO A 112 12.00 -16.75 5.25
N VAL A 113 10.80 -16.62 4.65
CA VAL A 113 9.52 -16.93 5.29
C VAL A 113 8.76 -17.97 4.46
N PRO A 114 7.93 -18.83 5.08
CA PRO A 114 7.20 -19.86 4.34
C PRO A 114 6.11 -19.26 3.43
N ARG A 115 5.54 -18.12 3.81
CA ARG A 115 4.51 -17.39 3.06
C ARG A 115 4.86 -15.92 2.98
N LEU A 116 4.73 -15.34 1.78
CA LEU A 116 4.92 -13.92 1.53
C LEU A 116 3.68 -13.32 0.86
N VAL A 117 3.09 -12.27 1.44
CA VAL A 117 2.16 -11.37 0.77
C VAL A 117 2.94 -10.09 0.48
N TYR A 118 3.22 -9.84 -0.80
CA TYR A 118 3.99 -8.69 -1.25
C TYR A 118 3.08 -7.63 -1.86
N LEU A 119 3.10 -6.42 -1.32
CA LEU A 119 2.34 -5.30 -1.86
C LEU A 119 3.10 -4.68 -3.05
N SER A 120 2.76 -5.12 -4.25
CA SER A 120 3.13 -4.50 -5.52
C SER A 120 2.18 -3.33 -5.82
N SER A 121 2.09 -2.89 -7.05
CA SER A 121 1.29 -1.72 -7.43
C SER A 121 0.62 -1.91 -8.78
N GLY A 122 -0.59 -1.36 -8.95
CA GLY A 122 -1.21 -1.21 -10.27
C GLY A 122 -0.39 -0.34 -11.23
N ALA A 123 0.56 0.45 -10.73
CA ALA A 123 1.49 1.22 -11.57
C ALA A 123 2.33 0.35 -12.52
N VAL A 124 2.47 -0.96 -12.28
CA VAL A 124 3.13 -1.87 -13.23
C VAL A 124 2.43 -1.94 -14.59
N TYR A 125 1.18 -1.48 -14.67
CA TYR A 125 0.42 -1.32 -15.91
C TYR A 125 0.64 0.02 -16.62
N ASP A 126 1.59 0.82 -16.13
CA ASP A 126 1.99 2.08 -16.78
C ASP A 126 2.16 1.90 -18.29
N GLY A 127 1.62 2.84 -19.07
CA GLY A 127 1.61 2.80 -20.54
C GLY A 127 0.52 1.92 -21.17
N LEU A 128 -0.27 1.17 -20.38
CA LEU A 128 -1.40 0.39 -20.89
C LEU A 128 -2.72 1.17 -20.76
N GLY A 129 -3.68 0.85 -21.63
CA GLY A 129 -5.05 1.37 -21.59
C GLY A 129 -6.10 0.26 -21.51
N GLY A 130 -7.35 0.63 -21.23
CA GLY A 130 -8.47 -0.30 -21.21
C GLY A 130 -8.45 -1.29 -20.05
N SER A 131 -8.82 -2.55 -20.32
CA SER A 131 -8.86 -3.61 -19.30
C SER A 131 -7.50 -4.28 -19.14
N VAL A 132 -7.00 -4.35 -17.92
CA VAL A 132 -5.73 -5.00 -17.55
C VAL A 132 -5.99 -6.13 -16.55
N SER A 133 -5.07 -7.09 -16.50
CA SER A 133 -5.08 -8.20 -15.53
C SER A 133 -3.65 -8.68 -15.26
N PRO A 134 -3.41 -9.56 -14.29
CA PRO A 134 -2.10 -10.16 -14.05
C PRO A 134 -1.48 -10.86 -15.26
N ALA A 135 -2.30 -11.27 -16.24
CA ALA A 135 -1.84 -11.87 -17.49
C ALA A 135 -1.42 -10.83 -18.57
N SER A 136 -1.70 -9.55 -18.36
CA SER A 136 -1.30 -8.50 -19.30
C SER A 136 0.22 -8.40 -19.40
N LYS A 137 0.72 -8.24 -20.63
CA LYS A 137 2.13 -7.96 -20.86
C LYS A 137 2.44 -6.54 -20.42
N VAL A 138 3.29 -6.39 -19.43
CA VAL A 138 3.67 -5.12 -18.81
C VAL A 138 5.07 -4.70 -19.25
N ASP A 139 5.24 -3.41 -19.53
CA ASP A 139 6.51 -2.78 -19.91
C ASP A 139 6.52 -1.33 -19.38
N PRO A 140 6.56 -1.14 -18.05
CA PRO A 140 6.44 0.18 -17.45
C PRO A 140 7.68 1.02 -17.65
N HIS A 141 7.51 2.33 -17.79
CA HIS A 141 8.58 3.31 -17.96
C HIS A 141 8.86 4.12 -16.69
N LEU A 142 7.88 4.26 -15.80
CA LEU A 142 8.04 4.97 -14.54
C LEU A 142 8.98 4.19 -13.59
N PRO A 143 10.06 4.78 -13.06
CA PRO A 143 11.03 4.09 -12.19
C PRO A 143 10.37 3.32 -11.04
N TYR A 144 9.37 3.90 -10.38
CA TYR A 144 8.57 3.22 -9.36
C TYR A 144 7.94 1.90 -9.86
N ALA A 145 7.35 1.93 -11.03
CA ALA A 145 6.69 0.76 -11.60
C ALA A 145 7.71 -0.30 -12.05
N VAL A 146 8.84 0.12 -12.63
CA VAL A 146 9.97 -0.74 -13.00
C VAL A 146 10.52 -1.47 -11.78
N SER A 147 10.80 -0.74 -10.68
CA SER A 147 11.35 -1.33 -9.45
C SER A 147 10.35 -2.30 -8.77
N LYS A 148 9.05 -1.99 -8.79
CA LYS A 148 8.02 -2.90 -8.28
C LYS A 148 7.91 -4.17 -9.12
N LEU A 149 7.93 -4.06 -10.46
CA LEU A 149 7.91 -5.21 -11.37
C LEU A 149 9.17 -6.08 -11.21
N ALA A 150 10.35 -5.46 -11.06
CA ALA A 150 11.58 -6.19 -10.78
C ALA A 150 11.45 -7.05 -9.51
N SER A 151 10.90 -6.51 -8.43
CA SER A 151 10.66 -7.27 -7.21
C SER A 151 9.68 -8.43 -7.39
N GLU A 152 8.62 -8.26 -8.20
CA GLU A 152 7.73 -9.37 -8.54
C GLU A 152 8.50 -10.54 -9.20
N GLN A 153 9.40 -10.23 -10.14
CA GLN A 153 10.20 -11.24 -10.82
C GLN A 153 11.18 -11.95 -9.87
N TYR A 154 11.82 -11.19 -8.97
CA TYR A 154 12.71 -11.79 -7.98
C TYR A 154 11.99 -12.67 -6.97
N ILE A 155 10.78 -12.30 -6.53
CA ILE A 155 9.95 -13.16 -5.65
C ILE A 155 9.68 -14.51 -6.34
N ARG A 156 9.32 -14.50 -7.63
CA ARG A 156 9.11 -15.73 -8.42
C ARG A 156 10.42 -16.53 -8.52
N PHE A 157 11.54 -15.88 -8.83
CA PHE A 157 12.86 -16.53 -8.89
C PHE A 157 13.22 -17.20 -7.57
N TYR A 158 13.08 -16.51 -6.43
CA TYR A 158 13.39 -17.08 -5.11
C TYR A 158 12.49 -18.27 -4.78
N ALA A 159 11.21 -18.18 -5.06
CA ALA A 159 10.25 -19.26 -4.82
C ALA A 159 10.56 -20.51 -5.66
N GLU A 160 11.02 -20.33 -6.89
CA GLU A 160 11.31 -21.43 -7.83
C GLU A 160 12.70 -22.03 -7.61
N ARG A 161 13.72 -21.18 -7.41
CA ARG A 161 15.12 -21.59 -7.43
C ARG A 161 15.73 -21.77 -6.02
N ARG A 162 15.19 -21.08 -5.01
CA ARG A 162 15.67 -21.11 -3.63
C ARG A 162 14.67 -21.80 -2.67
N GLY A 163 13.46 -22.10 -3.13
CA GLY A 163 12.42 -22.77 -2.35
C GLY A 163 11.75 -21.89 -1.27
N ALA A 164 12.13 -20.63 -1.16
CA ALA A 164 11.51 -19.69 -0.22
C ALA A 164 11.30 -18.32 -0.90
N PRO A 165 10.09 -17.72 -0.77
CA PRO A 165 8.92 -18.26 -0.05
C PRO A 165 8.32 -19.47 -0.77
N ALA A 166 7.90 -20.50 -0.03
CA ALA A 166 7.24 -21.64 -0.64
C ALA A 166 5.89 -21.27 -1.27
N ARG A 167 5.23 -20.25 -0.68
CA ARG A 167 3.95 -19.67 -1.10
C ARG A 167 4.09 -18.15 -1.15
N TYR A 168 3.53 -17.52 -2.18
CA TYR A 168 3.48 -16.06 -2.26
C TYR A 168 2.17 -15.59 -2.90
N VAL A 169 1.76 -14.38 -2.51
CA VAL A 169 0.76 -13.58 -3.21
C VAL A 169 1.39 -12.23 -3.54
N ILE A 170 1.55 -11.96 -4.81
CA ILE A 170 1.93 -10.65 -5.33
C ILE A 170 0.65 -9.86 -5.56
N VAL A 171 0.48 -8.77 -4.82
CA VAL A 171 -0.73 -7.95 -4.82
C VAL A 171 -0.45 -6.66 -5.59
N ARG A 172 -0.92 -6.56 -6.84
CA ARG A 172 -0.91 -5.32 -7.60
C ARG A 172 -2.01 -4.41 -7.07
N PHE A 173 -1.65 -3.58 -6.11
CA PHE A 173 -2.58 -2.73 -5.38
C PHE A 173 -2.83 -1.43 -6.12
N PHE A 174 -4.10 -1.08 -6.35
CA PHE A 174 -4.47 0.11 -7.11
C PHE A 174 -4.55 1.36 -6.26
N GLY A 175 -4.82 1.25 -4.98
CA GLY A 175 -4.72 2.36 -4.05
C GLY A 175 -5.71 2.32 -2.91
N ALA A 176 -5.40 3.14 -1.89
CA ALA A 176 -6.30 3.41 -0.78
C ALA A 176 -6.25 4.88 -0.37
N TYR A 177 -7.27 5.29 0.37
CA TYR A 177 -7.34 6.56 1.10
C TYR A 177 -7.85 6.31 2.53
N GLY A 178 -7.60 7.23 3.45
CA GLY A 178 -8.10 7.11 4.83
C GLY A 178 -7.07 7.53 5.88
N PRO A 179 -7.34 7.23 7.18
CA PRO A 179 -6.47 7.58 8.30
C PRO A 179 -5.00 7.23 8.07
N TYR A 180 -4.10 8.11 8.51
CA TYR A 180 -2.63 8.00 8.35
C TYR A 180 -2.10 8.09 6.91
N GLU A 181 -2.93 8.44 5.91
CA GLU A 181 -2.43 8.63 4.56
C GLU A 181 -1.47 9.82 4.46
N PRO A 182 -0.46 9.77 3.58
CA PRO A 182 0.48 10.88 3.40
C PRO A 182 -0.22 12.17 2.98
N LEU A 183 0.28 13.31 3.47
CA LEU A 183 -0.24 14.65 3.14
C LEU A 183 -0.30 14.97 1.64
N ARG A 184 0.50 14.27 0.81
CA ARG A 184 0.50 14.45 -0.65
C ARG A 184 -0.73 13.85 -1.34
N LYS A 185 -1.48 12.96 -0.68
CA LYS A 185 -2.69 12.35 -1.24
C LYS A 185 -3.78 13.40 -1.45
N ILE A 186 -4.54 13.26 -2.52
CA ILE A 186 -5.53 14.25 -2.95
C ILE A 186 -6.60 14.49 -1.87
N THR A 187 -7.05 13.45 -1.21
CA THR A 187 -8.04 13.47 -0.14
C THR A 187 -7.58 14.29 1.06
N THR A 188 -6.39 14.00 1.60
CA THR A 188 -5.81 14.76 2.72
C THR A 188 -5.42 16.17 2.32
N ARG A 189 -4.85 16.38 1.12
CA ARG A 189 -4.54 17.73 0.61
C ARG A 189 -5.79 18.61 0.55
N PHE A 190 -6.88 18.06 0.01
CA PHE A 190 -8.13 18.80 -0.10
C PHE A 190 -8.70 19.17 1.28
N LEU A 191 -8.81 18.21 2.19
CA LEU A 191 -9.27 18.48 3.56
C LEU A 191 -8.39 19.49 4.29
N THR A 192 -7.07 19.44 4.09
CA THR A 192 -6.15 20.41 4.69
C THR A 192 -6.39 21.81 4.12
N ALA A 193 -6.60 21.95 2.81
CA ALA A 193 -6.91 23.24 2.17
C ALA A 193 -8.23 23.82 2.72
N VAL A 194 -9.28 23.01 2.77
CA VAL A 194 -10.58 23.41 3.34
C VAL A 194 -10.44 23.90 4.79
N ARG A 195 -9.68 23.19 5.60
CA ARG A 195 -9.46 23.55 7.03
C ARG A 195 -8.67 24.82 7.23
N ARG A 196 -7.75 25.13 6.31
CA ARG A 196 -7.01 26.40 6.30
C ARG A 196 -7.86 27.58 5.84
N GLY A 197 -9.06 27.32 5.31
CA GLY A 197 -9.89 28.34 4.67
C GLY A 197 -9.38 28.79 3.32
N ASP A 198 -8.57 27.95 2.65
CA ASP A 198 -8.05 28.27 1.32
C ASP A 198 -9.21 28.44 0.35
N ARG A 199 -9.11 29.47 -0.51
CA ARG A 199 -10.13 29.77 -1.54
C ARG A 199 -9.88 29.03 -2.85
N GLU A 200 -8.71 28.43 -2.99
CA GLU A 200 -8.30 27.70 -4.20
C GLU A 200 -7.67 26.35 -3.83
N PHE A 201 -8.01 25.32 -4.61
CA PHE A 201 -7.38 24.01 -4.56
C PHE A 201 -6.75 23.70 -5.92
N ARG A 202 -5.43 23.51 -5.94
CA ARG A 202 -4.69 23.22 -7.18
C ARG A 202 -4.65 21.71 -7.42
N LEU A 203 -5.21 21.32 -8.57
CA LEU A 203 -5.18 19.97 -9.11
C LEU A 203 -4.11 19.90 -10.20
N ARG A 204 -3.21 18.92 -10.10
CA ARG A 204 -2.24 18.64 -11.14
C ARG A 204 -2.92 17.99 -12.33
N GLY A 205 -2.62 18.48 -13.55
CA GLY A 205 -3.24 18.02 -14.77
C GLY A 205 -4.70 18.50 -14.92
N ASP A 206 -5.43 17.89 -15.84
CA ASP A 206 -6.82 18.24 -16.17
C ASP A 206 -7.88 17.43 -15.37
N GLY A 207 -7.43 16.47 -14.57
CA GLY A 207 -8.28 15.67 -13.71
C GLY A 207 -9.05 14.53 -14.39
N ARG A 208 -8.75 14.18 -15.65
CA ARG A 208 -9.38 13.07 -16.36
C ARG A 208 -8.80 11.70 -16.03
N ASN A 209 -7.62 11.63 -15.40
CA ASN A 209 -7.03 10.38 -14.95
C ASN A 209 -7.99 9.55 -14.11
N LEU A 210 -8.04 8.24 -14.36
CA LEU A 210 -8.79 7.31 -13.55
C LEU A 210 -8.04 7.02 -12.24
N ILE A 211 -8.80 6.96 -11.17
CA ILE A 211 -8.35 6.45 -9.87
C ILE A 211 -9.25 5.28 -9.50
N ASP A 212 -8.63 4.15 -9.18
CA ASP A 212 -9.31 3.01 -8.60
C ASP A 212 -8.75 2.80 -7.19
N PHE A 213 -9.40 3.39 -6.18
CA PHE A 213 -8.96 3.32 -4.81
C PHE A 213 -10.13 3.01 -3.87
N MET A 214 -9.82 2.38 -2.74
CA MET A 214 -10.79 2.00 -1.73
C MET A 214 -10.49 2.66 -0.38
N HIS A 215 -11.42 2.64 0.55
CA HIS A 215 -11.11 3.03 1.93
C HIS A 215 -10.10 2.06 2.53
N VAL A 216 -9.20 2.56 3.37
CA VAL A 216 -8.12 1.75 3.95
C VAL A 216 -8.62 0.57 4.80
N ASP A 217 -9.81 0.68 5.41
CA ASP A 217 -10.42 -0.44 6.15
C ASP A 217 -10.70 -1.63 5.24
N ASP A 218 -11.17 -1.38 4.01
CA ASP A 218 -11.36 -2.44 3.01
C ASP A 218 -10.02 -3.02 2.55
N ALA A 219 -9.02 -2.15 2.30
CA ALA A 219 -7.68 -2.61 1.95
C ALA A 219 -7.09 -3.52 3.03
N VAL A 220 -7.20 -3.14 4.30
CA VAL A 220 -6.74 -3.95 5.44
C VAL A 220 -7.46 -5.29 5.50
N ARG A 221 -8.80 -5.28 5.39
CA ARG A 221 -9.61 -6.50 5.42
C ARG A 221 -9.18 -7.49 4.32
N GLY A 222 -8.96 -6.99 3.09
CA GLY A 222 -8.49 -7.83 1.99
C GLY A 222 -7.06 -8.34 2.20
N LEU A 223 -6.12 -7.49 2.65
CA LEU A 223 -4.74 -7.90 2.91
C LEU A 223 -4.67 -8.95 4.04
N LEU A 224 -5.43 -8.79 5.12
CA LEU A 224 -5.47 -9.77 6.20
C LEU A 224 -6.11 -11.09 5.77
N ALA A 225 -7.11 -11.07 4.88
CA ALA A 225 -7.67 -12.28 4.28
C ALA A 225 -6.60 -13.03 3.44
N LEU A 226 -5.80 -12.32 2.64
CA LEU A 226 -4.70 -12.91 1.88
C LEU A 226 -3.61 -13.52 2.79
N VAL A 227 -3.29 -12.85 3.89
CA VAL A 227 -2.32 -13.35 4.88
C VAL A 227 -2.84 -14.61 5.58
N ALA A 228 -4.13 -14.66 5.90
CA ALA A 228 -4.76 -15.76 6.64
C ALA A 228 -5.13 -16.97 5.75
N ASP A 229 -5.09 -16.83 4.42
CA ASP A 229 -5.49 -17.91 3.49
C ASP A 229 -4.66 -19.20 3.74
N PRO A 230 -5.27 -20.32 4.12
CA PRO A 230 -4.56 -21.56 4.40
C PRO A 230 -4.07 -22.27 3.13
N HIS A 231 -4.60 -21.92 1.96
CA HIS A 231 -4.33 -22.65 0.73
C HIS A 231 -2.95 -22.30 0.16
N PRO A 232 -2.20 -23.29 -0.34
CA PRO A 232 -0.95 -23.04 -1.02
C PRO A 232 -1.21 -22.27 -2.33
N ALA A 233 -0.54 -21.13 -2.50
CA ALA A 233 -0.65 -20.35 -3.71
C ALA A 233 0.72 -19.77 -4.10
N ARG A 234 0.96 -19.69 -5.41
CA ARG A 234 1.94 -18.82 -6.06
C ARG A 234 1.15 -17.96 -7.02
N LEU A 235 0.68 -16.83 -6.53
CA LEU A 235 -0.37 -16.05 -7.18
C LEU A 235 0.08 -14.60 -7.39
N THR A 236 -0.29 -14.04 -8.51
CA THR A 236 -0.32 -12.59 -8.72
C THR A 236 -1.76 -12.20 -8.96
N LEU A 237 -2.24 -11.18 -8.26
CA LEU A 237 -3.59 -10.67 -8.40
C LEU A 237 -3.61 -9.15 -8.36
N ASP A 238 -4.66 -8.57 -8.92
CA ASP A 238 -4.97 -7.16 -8.78
C ASP A 238 -5.86 -6.95 -7.56
N PHE A 239 -5.54 -5.91 -6.80
CA PHE A 239 -6.35 -5.51 -5.67
C PHE A 239 -6.86 -4.09 -5.88
N ALA A 240 -8.03 -4.00 -6.50
CA ALA A 240 -8.71 -2.80 -6.93
C ALA A 240 -10.11 -2.70 -6.30
N SER A 241 -10.69 -1.51 -6.24
CA SER A 241 -12.09 -1.33 -5.82
C SER A 241 -13.05 -1.81 -6.90
N ARG A 242 -12.60 -1.87 -8.16
CA ARG A 242 -13.36 -2.17 -9.37
C ARG A 242 -14.43 -1.11 -9.70
N ALA A 243 -14.33 0.05 -9.12
CA ALA A 243 -15.17 1.20 -9.38
C ALA A 243 -14.29 2.43 -9.68
N PRO A 244 -13.48 2.38 -10.77
CA PRO A 244 -12.61 3.50 -11.12
C PRO A 244 -13.44 4.73 -11.46
N ILE A 245 -13.00 5.89 -10.94
CA ILE A 245 -13.63 7.18 -11.17
C ILE A 245 -12.56 8.20 -11.60
N THR A 246 -12.96 9.30 -12.23
CA THR A 246 -12.00 10.34 -12.58
C THR A 246 -11.57 11.15 -11.36
N VAL A 247 -10.40 11.73 -11.41
CA VAL A 247 -9.92 12.68 -10.38
C VAL A 247 -10.91 13.84 -10.24
N ASN A 248 -11.52 14.30 -11.36
CA ASN A 248 -12.55 15.34 -11.34
C ASN A 248 -13.77 14.92 -10.52
N ASP A 249 -14.26 13.69 -10.67
CA ASP A 249 -15.40 13.19 -9.92
C ASP A 249 -15.08 13.09 -8.42
N VAL A 250 -13.87 12.64 -8.07
CA VAL A 250 -13.39 12.63 -6.68
C VAL A 250 -13.41 14.04 -6.09
N VAL A 251 -12.86 15.03 -6.80
CA VAL A 251 -12.82 16.41 -6.32
C VAL A 251 -14.23 17.00 -6.20
N ALA A 252 -15.11 16.75 -7.17
CA ALA A 252 -16.50 17.18 -7.10
C ALA A 252 -17.23 16.59 -5.89
N ALA A 253 -17.01 15.30 -5.60
CA ALA A 253 -17.57 14.65 -4.42
C ALA A 253 -17.02 15.29 -3.11
N MET A 254 -15.72 15.57 -3.04
CA MET A 254 -15.10 16.20 -1.88
C MET A 254 -15.64 17.63 -1.62
N VAL A 255 -15.81 18.45 -2.67
CA VAL A 255 -16.42 19.79 -2.58
C VAL A 255 -17.87 19.66 -2.06
N ARG A 256 -18.65 18.79 -2.65
CA ARG A 256 -20.04 18.53 -2.21
C ARG A 256 -20.13 18.11 -0.74
N LEU A 257 -19.26 17.19 -0.31
CA LEU A 257 -19.29 16.62 1.05
C LEU A 257 -18.84 17.61 2.12
N THR A 258 -17.97 18.54 1.79
CA THR A 258 -17.49 19.57 2.74
C THR A 258 -18.33 20.84 2.72
N GLY A 259 -19.08 21.09 1.64
CA GLY A 259 -19.76 22.36 1.42
C GLY A 259 -18.80 23.54 1.28
N ALA A 260 -17.52 23.29 1.01
CA ALA A 260 -16.50 24.33 0.97
C ALA A 260 -16.67 25.25 -0.24
N ASP A 261 -16.57 26.56 -0.01
CA ASP A 261 -16.46 27.58 -1.07
C ASP A 261 -15.00 27.67 -1.53
N ILE A 262 -14.59 26.72 -2.36
CA ILE A 262 -13.21 26.56 -2.84
C ILE A 262 -13.19 26.35 -4.36
N ALA A 263 -12.47 27.20 -5.07
CA ALA A 263 -12.29 27.10 -6.52
C ALA A 263 -11.25 26.01 -6.85
N VAL A 264 -11.57 25.11 -7.79
CA VAL A 264 -10.63 24.06 -8.23
C VAL A 264 -9.88 24.55 -9.47
N GLN A 265 -8.61 24.86 -9.30
CA GLN A 265 -7.70 25.27 -10.37
C GLN A 265 -6.97 24.05 -10.94
N ARG A 266 -6.92 23.91 -12.26
CA ARG A 266 -6.20 22.88 -13.00
C ARG A 266 -4.96 23.46 -13.64
N ASP A 267 -3.80 22.84 -13.46
CA ASP A 267 -2.52 23.38 -13.90
C ASP A 267 -2.07 22.88 -15.30
N GLY A 268 -3.01 22.41 -16.11
CA GLY A 268 -2.75 22.05 -17.50
C GLY A 268 -3.22 20.68 -17.91
N ALA A 269 -2.82 20.24 -19.10
CA ALA A 269 -3.11 18.89 -19.58
C ALA A 269 -2.20 17.86 -18.91
N THR A 270 -2.74 16.68 -18.66
CA THR A 270 -1.95 15.53 -18.25
C THR A 270 -1.23 14.95 -19.48
N GLU A 271 0.09 14.83 -19.43
CA GLU A 271 0.89 14.31 -20.55
C GLU A 271 0.64 12.82 -20.75
N GLU A 272 0.47 12.07 -19.65
CA GLU A 272 0.18 10.62 -19.66
C GLU A 272 -1.07 10.35 -18.84
N TYR A 273 -2.08 9.75 -19.47
CA TYR A 273 -3.33 9.41 -18.81
C TYR A 273 -3.28 8.00 -18.23
N ILE A 274 -3.75 7.86 -16.99
CA ILE A 274 -4.10 6.55 -16.44
C ILE A 274 -5.52 6.23 -16.90
N GLU A 275 -5.63 5.32 -17.86
CA GLU A 275 -6.89 4.94 -18.49
C GLU A 275 -7.22 3.45 -18.31
N PHE A 276 -6.34 2.71 -17.63
CA PHE A 276 -6.56 1.29 -17.40
C PHE A 276 -7.43 1.03 -16.15
N ARG A 277 -8.12 -0.10 -16.19
CA ARG A 277 -8.92 -0.64 -15.10
C ARG A 277 -8.68 -2.13 -14.95
N SER A 278 -8.65 -2.63 -13.72
CA SER A 278 -8.50 -4.07 -13.49
C SER A 278 -9.73 -4.84 -13.97
N ALA A 279 -9.49 -5.94 -14.68
CA ALA A 279 -10.47 -6.96 -15.02
C ALA A 279 -10.26 -8.26 -14.21
N ASP A 280 -9.42 -8.23 -13.18
CA ASP A 280 -9.15 -9.40 -12.33
C ASP A 280 -10.21 -9.54 -11.24
N ASP A 281 -10.90 -10.68 -11.24
CA ASP A 281 -11.96 -11.02 -10.29
C ASP A 281 -11.48 -11.88 -9.12
N THR A 282 -10.17 -12.20 -9.06
CA THR A 282 -9.60 -13.16 -8.09
C THR A 282 -9.94 -12.80 -6.64
N MET A 283 -9.92 -11.51 -6.26
CA MET A 283 -10.28 -11.10 -4.91
C MET A 283 -11.75 -11.40 -4.57
N ALA A 284 -12.66 -11.21 -5.51
CA ALA A 284 -14.08 -11.52 -5.33
C ALA A 284 -14.35 -13.02 -5.36
N GLU A 285 -13.85 -13.72 -6.38
CA GLU A 285 -14.17 -15.13 -6.62
C GLU A 285 -13.52 -16.07 -5.60
N ARG A 286 -12.24 -15.84 -5.29
CA ARG A 286 -11.48 -16.73 -4.40
C ARG A 286 -11.56 -16.34 -2.94
N PHE A 287 -11.60 -15.05 -2.62
CA PHE A 287 -11.53 -14.55 -1.24
C PHE A 287 -12.86 -13.94 -0.78
N GLY A 288 -13.92 -13.96 -1.61
CA GLY A 288 -15.21 -13.37 -1.28
C GLY A 288 -15.14 -11.87 -0.96
N PHE A 289 -14.11 -11.20 -1.48
CA PHE A 289 -13.87 -9.80 -1.15
C PHE A 289 -14.70 -8.88 -2.03
N ALA A 290 -15.36 -7.92 -1.38
CA ALA A 290 -15.93 -6.73 -2.02
C ALA A 290 -15.68 -5.52 -1.12
N PRO A 291 -15.39 -4.34 -1.67
CA PRO A 291 -15.35 -3.10 -0.90
C PRO A 291 -16.70 -2.85 -0.22
N GLN A 292 -16.68 -2.41 1.05
CA GLN A 292 -17.87 -2.17 1.86
C GLN A 292 -18.05 -0.70 2.25
N VAL A 293 -16.94 0.07 2.22
CA VAL A 293 -16.96 1.48 2.63
C VAL A 293 -17.15 2.35 1.42
N ALA A 294 -18.33 2.98 1.30
CA ALA A 294 -18.60 3.96 0.26
C ALA A 294 -17.66 5.18 0.40
N PHE A 295 -17.36 5.84 -0.74
CA PHE A 295 -16.45 7.00 -0.73
C PHE A 295 -16.91 8.10 0.23
N ASP A 296 -18.20 8.44 0.23
CA ASP A 296 -18.75 9.48 1.09
C ASP A 296 -18.51 9.20 2.59
N ASP A 297 -18.69 7.94 3.00
CA ASP A 297 -18.50 7.53 4.41
C ASP A 297 -17.01 7.48 4.79
N GLY A 298 -16.18 6.91 3.91
CA GLY A 298 -14.74 6.87 4.12
C GLY A 298 -14.10 8.26 4.17
N PHE A 299 -14.56 9.18 3.33
CA PHE A 299 -14.09 10.56 3.32
C PHE A 299 -14.49 11.32 4.60
N ARG A 300 -15.72 11.10 5.11
CA ARG A 300 -16.13 11.65 6.43
C ARG A 300 -15.26 11.10 7.57
N ARG A 301 -14.96 9.78 7.57
CA ARG A 301 -14.06 9.15 8.57
C ARG A 301 -12.66 9.79 8.52
N LEU A 302 -12.10 9.99 7.32
CA LEU A 302 -10.81 10.69 7.16
C LEU A 302 -10.87 12.12 7.69
N SER A 303 -11.94 12.86 7.38
CA SER A 303 -12.13 14.22 7.89
C SER A 303 -12.19 14.28 9.42
N GLN A 304 -12.90 13.35 10.06
CA GLN A 304 -12.98 13.22 11.52
C GLN A 304 -11.62 12.86 12.13
N PHE A 305 -10.91 11.92 11.52
CA PHE A 305 -9.56 11.54 11.95
C PHE A 305 -8.60 12.74 11.95
N LEU A 306 -8.54 13.47 10.84
CA LEU A 306 -7.69 14.65 10.74
C LEU A 306 -8.10 15.76 11.73
N ALA A 307 -9.38 15.81 12.16
CA ALA A 307 -9.85 16.73 13.20
C ALA A 307 -9.30 16.35 14.58
N ALA A 308 -9.24 15.05 14.87
CA ALA A 308 -8.81 14.55 16.17
C ALA A 308 -7.28 14.62 16.35
N GLU A 309 -6.50 14.44 15.29
CA GLU A 309 -5.02 14.48 15.35
C GLU A 309 -4.43 15.89 15.58
N GLN A 310 -5.27 16.95 15.54
CA GLN A 310 -4.83 18.34 15.74
C GLN A 310 -5.19 18.88 17.15
N GLN A 311 -5.90 18.11 17.97
CA GLN A 311 -6.22 18.42 19.37
C GLN A 311 -5.17 17.80 20.30
#